data_6dd008c0fa353de96cf07a575020467c
#
_entry.id   6dd008c0fa353de96cf07a575020467c
#
_cell.length_a   1.000
_cell.length_b   1.000
_cell.length_c   1.000
_cell.angle_alpha   90.00
_cell.angle_beta   90.00
_cell.angle_gamma   90.00
#
_symmetry.space_group_name_H-M   'P 1'
#
loop_
_entity.id
_entity.type
_entity.pdbx_description
1 polymer ?
#
loop_
_entity_poly.entity_id
_entity_poly.type
_entity_poly.pdbx_seq_one_letter_code
_entity_poly.pdbx_strand_id
1 'polypeptide(L)'
;LIIIIAGNLGIELSSITVLFASAGVGVSLALQDFITNFAGGIMILLLRPFTVGDYIIEDTNKNEGTVKEIKIFYTKLMTIENKVIVIPNGKLMNNSLTNVTERDERRLDLKVGISYESDLKKAKEILERLLLSHKDILTNEDWKVFVDSLADSSVVLGIRAYVKMEKYWDTRWEL
;
A
#
# COMPACT_ATOMS: atom_id res chain seq x y z
N LEU A 1 -42.21 -22.89 8.66
CA LEU A 1 -43.10 -24.02 8.25
C LEU A 1 -42.60 -25.33 8.88
N ILE A 2 -41.33 -25.75 8.69
CA ILE A 2 -40.73 -26.99 9.23
C ILE A 2 -40.88 -27.07 10.74
N ILE A 3 -40.59 -26.01 11.48
CA ILE A 3 -40.70 -25.94 12.95
C ILE A 3 -42.16 -26.12 13.41
N ILE A 4 -43.12 -25.54 12.71
CA ILE A 4 -44.53 -25.65 13.05
C ILE A 4 -45.04 -27.09 12.84
N ILE A 5 -44.62 -27.74 11.76
CA ILE A 5 -44.98 -29.13 11.47
C ILE A 5 -44.37 -30.09 12.51
N ALA A 6 -43.11 -29.88 12.86
CA ALA A 6 -42.40 -30.68 13.87
C ALA A 6 -43.05 -30.56 15.25
N GLY A 7 -43.46 -29.35 15.66
CA GLY A 7 -44.20 -29.13 16.91
C GLY A 7 -45.52 -29.86 16.99
N ASN A 8 -46.28 -29.93 15.88
CA ASN A 8 -47.54 -30.70 15.79
C ASN A 8 -47.32 -32.24 15.82
N LEU A 9 -46.14 -32.72 15.45
CA LEU A 9 -45.75 -34.13 15.51
C LEU A 9 -45.18 -34.54 16.88
N GLY A 10 -45.18 -33.66 17.89
CA GLY A 10 -44.68 -33.93 19.22
C GLY A 10 -43.19 -34.00 19.33
N ILE A 11 -42.44 -33.48 18.33
CA ILE A 11 -40.98 -33.39 18.38
C ILE A 11 -40.58 -32.24 19.28
N GLU A 12 -39.61 -32.48 20.14
CA GLU A 12 -39.10 -31.45 21.06
C GLU A 12 -38.41 -30.32 20.28
N LEU A 13 -39.07 -29.16 20.21
CA LEU A 13 -38.62 -27.98 19.42
C LEU A 13 -37.26 -27.46 19.83
N SER A 14 -36.85 -27.67 21.10
CA SER A 14 -35.55 -27.28 21.61
C SER A 14 -34.41 -27.96 20.85
N SER A 15 -34.50 -29.26 20.62
CA SER A 15 -33.49 -30.04 19.90
C SER A 15 -33.31 -29.59 18.44
N ILE A 16 -34.45 -29.30 17.77
CA ILE A 16 -34.47 -28.82 16.38
C ILE A 16 -33.82 -27.41 16.32
N THR A 17 -34.13 -26.52 17.27
CA THR A 17 -33.60 -25.19 17.33
C THR A 17 -32.08 -25.22 17.50
N VAL A 18 -31.53 -26.05 18.39
CA VAL A 18 -30.08 -26.22 18.59
C VAL A 18 -29.42 -26.75 17.34
N LEU A 19 -30.04 -27.69 16.61
CA LEU A 19 -29.49 -28.21 15.36
C LEU A 19 -29.39 -27.12 14.29
N PHE A 20 -30.44 -26.32 14.09
CA PHE A 20 -30.42 -25.21 13.13
C PHE A 20 -29.45 -24.11 13.53
N ALA A 21 -29.37 -23.80 14.83
CA ALA A 21 -28.41 -22.80 15.34
C ALA A 21 -26.96 -23.24 15.07
N SER A 22 -26.61 -24.50 15.37
CA SER A 22 -25.26 -25.01 15.14
C SER A 22 -24.91 -25.08 13.64
N ALA A 23 -25.86 -25.54 12.80
CA ALA A 23 -25.69 -25.53 11.36
C ALA A 23 -25.52 -24.10 10.82
N GLY A 24 -26.31 -23.13 11.33
CA GLY A 24 -26.21 -21.72 10.96
C GLY A 24 -24.83 -21.10 11.28
N VAL A 25 -24.27 -21.42 12.45
CA VAL A 25 -22.91 -21.01 12.80
C VAL A 25 -21.88 -21.62 11.85
N GLY A 26 -21.99 -22.92 11.55
CA GLY A 26 -21.11 -23.59 10.61
C GLY A 26 -21.13 -22.95 9.20
N VAL A 27 -22.31 -22.67 8.68
CA VAL A 27 -22.48 -21.99 7.38
C VAL A 27 -21.92 -20.55 7.43
N SER A 28 -22.18 -19.82 8.53
CA SER A 28 -21.65 -18.44 8.68
C SER A 28 -20.13 -18.40 8.66
N LEU A 29 -19.48 -19.33 9.36
CA LEU A 29 -18.01 -19.43 9.35
C LEU A 29 -17.47 -19.82 7.96
N ALA A 30 -18.16 -20.73 7.27
CA ALA A 30 -17.76 -21.13 5.91
C ALA A 30 -17.87 -19.99 4.88
N LEU A 31 -18.80 -19.05 5.08
CA LEU A 31 -19.04 -17.91 4.18
C LEU A 31 -18.32 -16.63 4.62
N GLN A 32 -17.66 -16.63 5.78
CA GLN A 32 -17.06 -15.43 6.37
C GLN A 32 -16.12 -14.69 5.42
N ASP A 33 -15.18 -15.42 4.81
CA ASP A 33 -14.20 -14.81 3.90
C ASP A 33 -14.86 -14.26 2.63
N PHE A 34 -15.88 -14.94 2.12
CA PHE A 34 -16.64 -14.47 0.97
C PHE A 34 -17.33 -13.15 1.26
N ILE A 35 -18.04 -13.06 2.39
CA ILE A 35 -18.75 -11.84 2.81
C ILE A 35 -17.76 -10.71 3.08
N THR A 36 -16.63 -10.99 3.74
CA THR A 36 -15.60 -9.99 4.04
C THR A 36 -15.00 -9.40 2.76
N ASN A 37 -14.71 -10.24 1.76
CA ASN A 37 -14.15 -9.77 0.49
C ASN A 37 -15.19 -9.01 -0.35
N PHE A 38 -16.43 -9.42 -0.33
CA PHE A 38 -17.54 -8.72 -0.97
C PHE A 38 -17.75 -7.33 -0.37
N ALA A 39 -17.87 -7.26 0.96
CA ALA A 39 -18.00 -5.98 1.68
C ALA A 39 -16.78 -5.08 1.43
N GLY A 40 -15.56 -5.63 1.49
CA GLY A 40 -14.33 -4.91 1.15
C GLY A 40 -14.36 -4.32 -0.26
N GLY A 41 -14.82 -5.08 -1.25
CA GLY A 41 -14.95 -4.59 -2.63
C GLY A 41 -15.95 -3.44 -2.76
N ILE A 42 -17.10 -3.53 -2.11
CA ILE A 42 -18.08 -2.44 -2.08
C ILE A 42 -17.48 -1.20 -1.42
N MET A 43 -16.79 -1.36 -0.28
CA MET A 43 -16.17 -0.24 0.44
C MET A 43 -15.08 0.45 -0.38
N ILE A 44 -14.22 -0.31 -1.09
CA ILE A 44 -13.22 0.24 -2.00
C ILE A 44 -13.88 1.09 -3.10
N LEU A 45 -14.94 0.57 -3.73
CA LEU A 45 -15.65 1.27 -4.81
C LEU A 45 -16.41 2.51 -4.33
N LEU A 46 -16.90 2.50 -3.08
CA LEU A 46 -17.67 3.59 -2.50
C LEU A 46 -16.76 4.68 -1.91
N LEU A 47 -15.82 4.31 -1.05
CA LEU A 47 -14.93 5.24 -0.33
C LEU A 47 -13.70 5.65 -1.15
N ARG A 48 -13.33 4.85 -2.15
CA ARG A 48 -12.20 5.07 -3.08
C ARG A 48 -10.90 5.46 -2.38
N PRO A 49 -10.39 4.67 -1.42
CA PRO A 49 -9.09 4.92 -0.81
C PRO A 49 -7.95 4.83 -1.83
N PHE A 50 -8.21 4.19 -2.95
CA PHE A 50 -7.37 4.16 -4.16
C PHE A 50 -8.26 3.89 -5.38
N THR A 51 -7.75 4.19 -6.57
CA THR A 51 -8.44 3.99 -7.86
C THR A 51 -7.57 3.19 -8.82
N VAL A 52 -8.16 2.77 -9.95
CA VAL A 52 -7.38 2.12 -11.01
C VAL A 52 -6.38 3.13 -11.56
N GLY A 53 -5.11 2.73 -11.62
CA GLY A 53 -3.97 3.57 -12.00
C GLY A 53 -3.10 3.98 -10.81
N ASP A 54 -3.61 3.95 -9.57
CA ASP A 54 -2.81 4.28 -8.40
C ASP A 54 -1.75 3.23 -8.10
N TYR A 55 -0.59 3.67 -7.62
CA TYR A 55 0.43 2.78 -7.06
C TYR A 55 0.23 2.66 -5.56
N ILE A 56 -0.06 1.45 -5.11
CA ILE A 56 -0.35 1.15 -3.70
C ILE A 56 0.63 0.13 -3.13
N ILE A 57 0.84 0.23 -1.81
CA ILE A 57 1.63 -0.73 -1.03
C ILE A 57 0.74 -1.27 0.08
N GLU A 58 0.51 -2.57 0.09
CA GLU A 58 -0.16 -3.29 1.20
C GLU A 58 0.89 -3.57 2.28
N ASP A 59 0.66 -3.03 3.48
CA ASP A 59 1.70 -2.96 4.51
C ASP A 59 2.01 -4.29 5.18
N THR A 60 1.09 -5.25 5.21
CA THR A 60 1.26 -6.53 5.90
C THR A 60 2.24 -7.47 5.20
N ASN A 61 2.02 -7.69 3.89
CA ASN A 61 2.87 -8.58 3.08
C ASN A 61 3.84 -7.80 2.18
N LYS A 62 3.80 -6.47 2.23
CA LYS A 62 4.58 -5.58 1.38
C LYS A 62 4.34 -5.81 -0.12
N ASN A 63 3.14 -6.27 -0.47
CA ASN A 63 2.71 -6.36 -1.86
C ASN A 63 2.52 -4.95 -2.42
N GLU A 64 3.20 -4.65 -3.52
CA GLU A 64 3.13 -3.33 -4.12
C GLU A 64 2.97 -3.39 -5.63
N GLY A 65 2.33 -2.38 -6.20
CA GLY A 65 2.15 -2.26 -7.64
C GLY A 65 1.05 -1.28 -8.02
N THR A 66 0.92 -1.06 -9.32
CA THR A 66 -0.15 -0.23 -9.89
C THR A 66 -1.45 -1.00 -9.93
N VAL A 67 -2.53 -0.41 -9.43
CA VAL A 67 -3.88 -0.97 -9.46
C VAL A 67 -4.33 -1.07 -10.91
N LYS A 68 -4.46 -2.29 -11.41
CA LYS A 68 -4.90 -2.58 -12.78
C LYS A 68 -6.40 -2.76 -12.88
N GLU A 69 -6.99 -3.40 -11.88
CA GLU A 69 -8.41 -3.78 -11.92
C GLU A 69 -8.93 -3.96 -10.49
N ILE A 70 -10.10 -3.41 -10.21
CA ILE A 70 -10.84 -3.62 -8.96
C ILE A 70 -12.08 -4.44 -9.30
N LYS A 71 -12.13 -5.69 -8.79
CA LYS A 71 -13.29 -6.58 -8.89
C LYS A 71 -14.03 -6.61 -7.56
N ILE A 72 -15.20 -7.23 -7.56
CA ILE A 72 -16.06 -7.26 -6.38
C ILE A 72 -15.43 -8.01 -5.19
N PHE A 73 -14.59 -9.02 -5.43
CA PHE A 73 -13.96 -9.85 -4.39
C PHE A 73 -12.45 -9.64 -4.24
N TYR A 74 -11.78 -9.11 -5.28
CA TYR A 74 -10.34 -8.95 -5.30
C TYR A 74 -9.92 -7.75 -6.14
N THR A 75 -8.74 -7.24 -5.86
CA THR A 75 -8.05 -6.20 -6.63
C THR A 75 -6.79 -6.81 -7.24
N LYS A 76 -6.47 -6.44 -8.49
CA LYS A 76 -5.24 -6.84 -9.19
C LYS A 76 -4.26 -5.68 -9.22
N LEU A 77 -3.03 -5.94 -8.79
CA LEU A 77 -1.90 -5.03 -8.92
C LEU A 77 -0.96 -5.54 -10.02
N MET A 78 -0.36 -4.61 -10.76
CA MET A 78 0.73 -4.86 -11.68
C MET A 78 2.03 -4.36 -11.05
N THR A 79 3.00 -5.25 -10.84
CA THR A 79 4.32 -4.86 -10.31
C THR A 79 5.20 -4.22 -11.39
N ILE A 80 6.27 -3.56 -10.97
CA ILE A 80 7.29 -2.99 -11.88
C ILE A 80 7.91 -4.09 -12.78
N GLU A 81 8.02 -5.34 -12.27
CA GLU A 81 8.51 -6.49 -13.02
C GLU A 81 7.46 -7.09 -13.96
N ASN A 82 6.32 -6.41 -14.16
CA ASN A 82 5.19 -6.88 -14.98
C ASN A 82 4.52 -8.18 -14.49
N LYS A 83 4.59 -8.44 -13.17
CA LYS A 83 3.86 -9.53 -12.50
C LYS A 83 2.50 -9.04 -12.03
N VAL A 84 1.50 -9.92 -12.01
CA VAL A 84 0.18 -9.62 -11.48
C VAL A 84 0.04 -10.21 -10.07
N ILE A 85 -0.26 -9.35 -9.11
CA ILE A 85 -0.62 -9.74 -7.74
C ILE A 85 -2.13 -9.63 -7.61
N VAL A 86 -2.79 -10.68 -7.10
CA VAL A 86 -4.23 -10.69 -6.82
C VAL A 86 -4.41 -10.66 -5.31
N ILE A 87 -5.03 -9.59 -4.80
CA ILE A 87 -5.24 -9.39 -3.36
C ILE A 87 -6.74 -9.41 -3.07
N PRO A 88 -7.22 -10.26 -2.14
CA PRO A 88 -8.60 -10.22 -1.67
C PRO A 88 -8.95 -8.85 -1.08
N ASN A 89 -10.11 -8.30 -1.44
CA ASN A 89 -10.50 -6.95 -1.05
C ASN A 89 -10.62 -6.78 0.48
N GLY A 90 -11.05 -7.82 1.19
CA GLY A 90 -11.12 -7.80 2.65
C GLY A 90 -9.75 -7.56 3.29
N LYS A 91 -8.66 -8.08 2.71
CA LYS A 91 -7.30 -7.81 3.20
C LYS A 91 -6.89 -6.35 2.99
N LEU A 92 -7.22 -5.77 1.84
CA LEU A 92 -6.90 -4.35 1.56
C LEU A 92 -7.67 -3.38 2.46
N MET A 93 -8.91 -3.74 2.85
CA MET A 93 -9.73 -2.89 3.71
C MET A 93 -9.48 -3.07 5.21
N ASN A 94 -9.02 -4.25 5.62
CA ASN A 94 -8.78 -4.55 7.04
C ASN A 94 -7.36 -4.22 7.50
N ASN A 95 -6.44 -3.99 6.57
CA ASN A 95 -5.04 -3.68 6.85
C ASN A 95 -4.71 -2.23 6.49
N SER A 96 -3.57 -1.75 7.01
CA SER A 96 -3.03 -0.48 6.54
C SER A 96 -2.57 -0.57 5.09
N LEU A 97 -2.80 0.49 4.35
CA LEU A 97 -2.47 0.62 2.94
C LEU A 97 -1.86 2.00 2.71
N THR A 98 -0.77 2.04 1.97
CA THR A 98 -0.13 3.28 1.52
C THR A 98 -0.49 3.52 0.06
N ASN A 99 -1.21 4.60 -0.24
CA ASN A 99 -1.39 5.09 -1.60
C ASN A 99 -0.25 6.07 -1.92
N VAL A 100 0.64 5.66 -2.80
CA VAL A 100 1.86 6.42 -3.14
C VAL A 100 1.57 7.53 -4.15
N THR A 101 0.51 7.38 -4.93
CA THR A 101 0.13 8.28 -6.03
C THR A 101 -1.00 9.25 -5.69
N GLU A 102 -1.53 9.21 -4.46
CA GLU A 102 -2.59 10.11 -3.97
C GLU A 102 -2.21 11.59 -4.09
N ARG A 103 -0.90 11.89 -3.97
CA ARG A 103 -0.36 13.23 -4.18
C ARG A 103 0.43 13.30 -5.47
N ASP A 104 0.35 14.43 -6.16
CA ASP A 104 1.08 14.69 -7.40
C ASP A 104 2.60 14.79 -7.19
N GLU A 105 3.04 14.99 -5.96
CA GLU A 105 4.44 15.20 -5.58
C GLU A 105 4.92 14.09 -4.66
N ARG A 106 6.15 13.63 -4.89
CA ARG A 106 6.79 12.60 -4.08
C ARG A 106 8.15 13.05 -3.60
N ARG A 107 8.43 12.76 -2.33
CA ARG A 107 9.74 13.01 -1.75
C ARG A 107 10.75 11.98 -2.26
N LEU A 108 11.86 12.49 -2.76
CA LEU A 108 13.04 11.74 -3.16
C LEU A 108 14.06 11.79 -2.02
N ASP A 109 14.43 10.65 -1.48
CA ASP A 109 15.50 10.49 -0.51
C ASP A 109 16.63 9.69 -1.18
N LEU A 110 17.83 10.30 -1.30
CA LEU A 110 19.03 9.66 -1.82
C LEU A 110 20.15 9.70 -0.79
N LYS A 111 21.12 8.80 -0.92
CA LYS A 111 22.27 8.72 -0.01
C LYS A 111 23.56 8.57 -0.81
N VAL A 112 24.56 9.37 -0.46
CA VAL A 112 25.88 9.36 -1.08
C VAL A 112 26.94 9.22 0.02
N GLY A 113 27.80 8.22 -0.08
CA GLY A 113 28.93 8.05 0.82
C GLY A 113 30.15 8.81 0.32
N ILE A 114 30.79 9.57 1.19
CA ILE A 114 32.09 10.24 0.92
C ILE A 114 33.13 9.74 1.91
N SER A 115 34.41 9.78 1.53
CA SER A 115 35.50 9.45 2.44
C SER A 115 35.58 10.43 3.62
N TYR A 116 36.02 9.96 4.79
CA TYR A 116 36.29 10.81 5.94
C TYR A 116 37.34 11.89 5.67
N GLU A 117 38.22 11.67 4.68
CA GLU A 117 39.23 12.63 4.26
C GLU A 117 38.70 13.68 3.28
N SER A 118 37.46 13.52 2.78
CA SER A 118 36.87 14.46 1.83
C SER A 118 36.42 15.75 2.50
N ASP A 119 36.49 16.86 1.76
CA ASP A 119 35.93 18.13 2.21
C ASP A 119 34.40 18.07 2.21
N LEU A 120 33.82 17.90 3.41
CA LEU A 120 32.39 17.79 3.64
C LEU A 120 31.62 19.00 3.11
N LYS A 121 32.16 20.20 3.27
CA LYS A 121 31.53 21.45 2.84
C LYS A 121 31.43 21.50 1.32
N LYS A 122 32.55 21.22 0.66
CA LYS A 122 32.63 21.17 -0.80
C LYS A 122 31.71 20.07 -1.39
N ALA A 123 31.65 18.90 -0.74
CA ALA A 123 30.75 17.82 -1.17
C ALA A 123 29.27 18.24 -1.10
N LYS A 124 28.87 18.90 0.02
CA LYS A 124 27.51 19.43 0.15
C LYS A 124 27.18 20.46 -0.93
N GLU A 125 28.07 21.43 -1.17
CA GLU A 125 27.89 22.46 -2.21
C GLU A 125 27.75 21.87 -3.61
N ILE A 126 28.46 20.77 -3.92
CA ILE A 126 28.32 20.06 -5.20
C ILE A 126 26.95 19.41 -5.31
N LEU A 127 26.48 18.71 -4.26
CA LEU A 127 25.18 18.05 -4.25
C LEU A 127 24.02 19.06 -4.30
N GLU A 128 24.12 20.18 -3.58
CA GLU A 128 23.15 21.27 -3.63
C GLU A 128 23.05 21.87 -5.04
N ARG A 129 24.19 22.10 -5.68
CA ARG A 129 24.25 22.60 -7.07
C ARG A 129 23.65 21.60 -8.04
N LEU A 130 23.93 20.30 -7.88
CA LEU A 130 23.34 19.23 -8.69
C LEU A 130 21.82 19.24 -8.59
N LEU A 131 21.27 19.28 -7.36
CA LEU A 131 19.84 19.35 -7.13
C LEU A 131 19.21 20.56 -7.82
N LEU A 132 19.77 21.77 -7.61
CA LEU A 132 19.24 23.00 -8.16
C LEU A 132 19.35 23.10 -9.69
N SER A 133 20.29 22.35 -10.27
CA SER A 133 20.43 22.31 -11.75
C SER A 133 19.50 21.29 -12.42
N HIS A 134 18.90 20.37 -11.65
CA HIS A 134 18.06 19.34 -12.21
C HIS A 134 16.63 19.87 -12.47
N LYS A 135 16.16 19.72 -13.71
CA LYS A 135 14.90 20.30 -14.21
C LYS A 135 13.63 19.81 -13.50
N ASP A 136 13.65 18.57 -12.98
CA ASP A 136 12.49 17.91 -12.39
C ASP A 136 12.43 18.06 -10.86
N ILE A 137 13.43 18.69 -10.24
CA ILE A 137 13.40 19.01 -8.80
C ILE A 137 12.50 20.23 -8.57
N LEU A 138 11.56 20.08 -7.64
CA LEU A 138 10.65 21.15 -7.23
C LEU A 138 11.38 22.06 -6.23
N THR A 139 11.98 23.13 -6.73
CA THR A 139 12.75 24.08 -5.94
C THR A 139 11.91 24.98 -5.03
N ASN A 140 10.60 25.04 -5.27
CA ASN A 140 9.62 25.69 -4.38
C ASN A 140 9.27 24.86 -3.14
N GLU A 141 9.57 23.57 -3.15
CA GLU A 141 9.41 22.67 -2.02
C GLU A 141 10.68 22.61 -1.17
N ASP A 142 10.53 22.06 0.06
CA ASP A 142 11.65 21.94 1.01
C ASP A 142 12.65 20.89 0.54
N TRP A 143 13.87 21.35 0.18
CA TRP A 143 14.96 20.47 -0.19
C TRP A 143 16.17 20.69 0.71
N LYS A 144 16.98 19.66 0.93
CA LYS A 144 18.18 19.78 1.75
C LYS A 144 19.20 18.70 1.47
N VAL A 145 20.49 19.07 1.72
CA VAL A 145 21.61 18.15 1.81
C VAL A 145 22.15 18.18 3.25
N PHE A 146 22.25 17.03 3.89
CA PHE A 146 22.61 16.90 5.29
C PHE A 146 23.51 15.68 5.54
N VAL A 147 24.17 15.62 6.68
CA VAL A 147 24.85 14.39 7.12
C VAL A 147 23.78 13.45 7.67
N ASP A 148 23.60 12.31 7.03
CA ASP A 148 22.61 11.29 7.42
C ASP A 148 23.17 10.38 8.52
N SER A 149 24.40 9.88 8.31
CA SER A 149 25.06 9.01 9.28
C SER A 149 26.58 8.97 9.08
N LEU A 150 27.26 8.52 10.11
CA LEU A 150 28.67 8.17 10.07
C LEU A 150 28.76 6.65 10.01
N ALA A 151 29.20 6.12 8.87
CA ALA A 151 29.36 4.68 8.65
C ALA A 151 30.82 4.27 8.91
N ASP A 152 31.10 2.96 8.92
CA ASP A 152 32.42 2.41 9.29
C ASP A 152 33.57 2.97 8.44
N SER A 153 33.32 3.28 7.16
CA SER A 153 34.36 3.76 6.22
C SER A 153 33.96 5.01 5.43
N SER A 154 32.83 5.63 5.72
CA SER A 154 32.32 6.79 4.98
C SER A 154 31.44 7.70 5.82
N VAL A 155 31.38 8.96 5.47
CA VAL A 155 30.35 9.90 5.89
C VAL A 155 29.23 9.84 4.87
N VAL A 156 28.02 9.44 5.31
CA VAL A 156 26.85 9.34 4.43
C VAL A 156 26.12 10.67 4.41
N LEU A 157 26.05 11.28 3.23
CA LEU A 157 25.24 12.46 2.98
C LEU A 157 23.86 12.05 2.52
N GLY A 158 22.83 12.59 3.16
CA GLY A 158 21.44 12.47 2.77
C GLY A 158 21.05 13.65 1.88
N ILE A 159 20.32 13.33 0.81
CA ILE A 159 19.72 14.29 -0.10
C ILE A 159 18.21 14.10 -0.01
N ARG A 160 17.51 15.20 0.25
CA ARG A 160 16.05 15.21 0.26
C ARG A 160 15.53 16.29 -0.65
N ALA A 161 14.65 15.93 -1.57
CA ALA A 161 14.00 16.86 -2.49
C ALA A 161 12.60 16.34 -2.85
N TYR A 162 11.81 17.15 -3.52
CA TYR A 162 10.49 16.76 -4.04
C TYR A 162 10.50 16.80 -5.55
N VAL A 163 9.81 15.86 -6.16
CA VAL A 163 9.63 15.73 -7.60
C VAL A 163 8.18 15.40 -7.91
N LYS A 164 7.72 15.68 -9.13
CA LYS A 164 6.42 15.19 -9.57
C LYS A 164 6.41 13.66 -9.59
N MET A 165 5.28 13.07 -9.23
CA MET A 165 5.14 11.62 -9.12
C MET A 165 5.56 10.88 -10.40
N GLU A 166 5.15 11.38 -11.57
CA GLU A 166 5.48 10.82 -12.88
C GLU A 166 6.97 10.83 -13.22
N LYS A 167 7.75 11.74 -12.58
CA LYS A 167 9.21 11.92 -12.78
C LYS A 167 10.06 11.25 -11.72
N TYR A 168 9.44 10.63 -10.73
CA TYR A 168 10.14 10.08 -9.57
C TYR A 168 11.24 9.08 -9.94
N TRP A 169 10.92 8.10 -10.79
CA TRP A 169 11.87 7.06 -11.14
C TRP A 169 12.98 7.57 -12.07
N ASP A 170 12.62 8.39 -13.06
CA ASP A 170 13.59 8.99 -13.97
C ASP A 170 14.59 9.84 -13.19
N THR A 171 14.11 10.78 -12.37
CA THR A 171 14.96 11.64 -11.54
C THR A 171 15.81 10.85 -10.55
N ARG A 172 15.26 9.76 -9.97
CA ARG A 172 15.99 8.91 -9.03
C ARG A 172 17.19 8.20 -9.67
N TRP A 173 17.12 7.88 -10.94
CA TRP A 173 18.19 7.21 -11.67
C TRP A 173 19.17 8.18 -12.31
N GLU A 174 18.75 9.41 -12.60
CA GLU A 174 19.60 10.46 -13.16
C GLU A 174 20.52 11.12 -12.12
N LEU A 175 20.10 11.14 -10.84
CA LEU A 175 20.84 11.69 -9.70
C LEU A 175 21.64 10.61 -8.96
#